data_93e058be4481a9bc18da4f8e637282e7
#
_entry.id   93e058be4481a9bc18da4f8e637282e7
#
_cell.length_a   1.000
_cell.length_b   1.000
_cell.length_c   1.000
_cell.angle_alpha   90.00
_cell.angle_beta   90.00
_cell.angle_gamma   90.00
#
_symmetry.space_group_name_H-M   'P 1'
#
loop_
_entity.id
_entity.type
_entity.pdbx_description
1 polymer ?
#
loop_
_entity_poly.entity_id
_entity_poly.type
_entity_poly.pdbx_seq_one_letter_code
_entity_poly.pdbx_strand_id
1 'polypeptide(L)' 'MEEFIRLDSLMKLADCVVTGGHAKIVIQNGEVKVNNQVCTMRGKKMREGDFFVFEDVKVTVKNADK' A
#
# COMPACT_ATOMS: atom_id res chain seq x y z
N MET A 1 -16.34 11.31 -8.43
CA MET A 1 -15.55 11.23 -7.21
C MET A 1 -14.59 10.06 -7.31
N GLU A 2 -13.32 10.29 -7.04
CA GLU A 2 -12.34 9.22 -7.13
C GLU A 2 -12.34 8.38 -5.87
N GLU A 3 -12.27 7.10 -6.05
CA GLU A 3 -12.12 6.18 -4.94
C GLU A 3 -10.67 5.76 -4.84
N PHE A 4 -10.16 5.77 -3.63
CA PHE A 4 -8.79 5.36 -3.40
C PHE A 4 -8.65 4.84 -1.98
N ILE A 5 -7.57 4.11 -1.73
CA ILE A 5 -7.20 3.71 -0.38
C ILE A 5 -5.75 4.14 -0.19
N ARG A 6 -5.41 4.59 1.02
CA ARG A 6 -4.04 4.98 1.31
C ARG A 6 -3.16 3.75 1.40
N LEU A 7 -1.91 3.91 1.01
CA LEU A 7 -0.97 2.79 1.02
C LEU A 7 -0.85 2.16 2.40
N ASP A 8 -0.72 2.99 3.45
CA ASP A 8 -0.59 2.44 4.80
C ASP A 8 -1.85 1.66 5.20
N SER A 9 -3.02 2.16 4.84
CA SER A 9 -4.27 1.45 5.13
C SER A 9 -4.36 0.14 4.37
N LEU A 10 -3.95 0.15 3.11
CA LEU A 10 -3.97 -1.06 2.29
C LEU A 10 -3.05 -2.12 2.86
N MET A 11 -1.86 -1.72 3.33
CA MET A 11 -0.93 -2.67 3.93
C MET A 11 -1.50 -3.30 5.19
N LYS A 12 -2.24 -2.53 5.98
CA LYS A 12 -2.91 -3.08 7.16
C LYS A 12 -4.00 -4.06 6.77
N LEU A 13 -4.79 -3.72 5.78
CA LEU A 13 -5.86 -4.61 5.31
C LEU A 13 -5.30 -5.91 4.75
N ALA A 14 -4.13 -5.85 4.16
CA ALA A 14 -3.49 -7.03 3.57
C ALA A 14 -2.69 -7.83 4.58
N ASP A 15 -2.71 -7.42 5.85
CA ASP A 15 -1.95 -8.05 6.94
C ASP A 15 -0.45 -8.02 6.72
N CYS A 16 0.03 -7.09 5.92
CA CYS A 16 1.47 -6.92 5.74
C CYS A 16 2.09 -6.26 6.95
N VAL A 17 1.30 -5.45 7.66
CA VAL A 17 1.75 -4.78 8.89
C VAL A 17 0.61 -4.82 9.89
N VAL A 18 0.96 -4.70 11.17
CA VAL A 18 -0.02 -4.81 12.25
C VAL A 18 -0.61 -3.45 12.59
N THR A 19 0.21 -2.40 12.55
CA THR A 19 -0.24 -1.06 12.94
C THR A 19 0.15 -0.04 11.89
N GLY A 20 -0.47 1.14 11.96
CA GLY A 20 -0.10 2.25 11.09
C GLY A 20 1.32 2.73 11.33
N GLY A 21 1.79 2.65 12.58
CA GLY A 21 3.17 3.02 12.87
C GLY A 21 4.17 2.09 12.21
N HIS A 22 3.88 0.80 12.17
CA HIS A 22 4.74 -0.14 11.47
C HIS A 22 4.74 0.15 9.98
N ALA A 23 3.56 0.41 9.41
CA ALA A 23 3.47 0.75 7.99
C ALA A 23 4.32 1.98 7.67
N LYS A 24 4.23 3.01 8.52
CA LYS A 24 5.01 4.22 8.32
C LYS A 24 6.50 3.91 8.26
N ILE A 25 6.99 3.09 9.16
CA ILE A 25 8.41 2.78 9.24
C ILE A 25 8.88 2.07 7.98
N VAL A 26 8.19 1.01 7.56
CA VAL A 26 8.64 0.24 6.41
C VAL A 26 8.51 1.04 5.11
N ILE A 27 7.48 1.86 4.99
CA ILE A 27 7.31 2.69 3.81
C ILE A 27 8.42 3.74 3.74
N GLN A 28 8.70 4.42 4.84
CA GLN A 28 9.72 5.47 4.85
C GLN A 28 11.12 4.92 4.68
N ASN A 29 11.33 3.66 5.03
CA ASN A 29 12.62 3.01 4.83
C ASN A 29 12.84 2.55 3.38
N GLY A 30 11.84 2.74 2.51
CA GLY A 30 11.99 2.33 1.12
C GLY A 30 11.79 0.85 0.89
N GLU A 31 11.11 0.16 1.81
CA GLU A 31 10.91 -1.28 1.70
C GLU A 31 9.69 -1.64 0.86
N VAL A 32 8.91 -0.65 0.47
CA VAL A 32 7.66 -0.86 -0.26
C VAL A 32 7.78 -0.24 -1.65
N LYS A 33 7.39 -0.98 -2.67
CA LYS A 33 7.36 -0.49 -4.04
C LYS A 33 5.91 -0.40 -4.50
N VAL A 34 5.57 0.72 -5.11
CA VAL A 34 4.25 0.92 -5.70
C VAL A 34 4.44 1.00 -7.21
N ASN A 35 3.75 0.11 -7.93
CA ASN A 35 3.85 0.04 -9.38
C ASN A 35 5.30 -0.03 -9.83
N ASN A 36 6.09 -0.86 -9.14
CA ASN A 36 7.51 -1.15 -9.43
C ASN A 36 8.46 0.00 -9.09
N GLN A 37 8.01 0.98 -8.32
CA GLN A 37 8.87 2.09 -7.89
C GLN A 37 8.85 2.19 -6.38
N VAL A 38 10.02 2.42 -5.78
CA VAL A 38 10.10 2.61 -4.34
C VAL A 38 9.23 3.82 -3.95
N CYS A 39 8.37 3.62 -2.97
CA CYS A 39 7.48 4.66 -2.48
C CYS A 39 7.74 4.88 -1.00
N THR A 40 8.03 6.11 -0.63
CA THR A 40 8.27 6.47 0.77
C THR A 40 7.13 7.29 1.36
N MET A 41 6.02 7.43 0.63
CA MET A 41 4.86 8.20 1.07
C MET A 41 3.80 7.27 1.60
N ARG A 42 3.61 7.26 2.93
CA ARG A 42 2.60 6.37 3.52
C ARG A 42 1.18 6.75 3.10
N GLY A 43 0.97 8.00 2.77
CA GLY A 43 -0.34 8.48 2.34
C GLY A 43 -0.58 8.38 0.85
N LYS A 44 0.28 7.63 0.15
CA LYS A 44 0.10 7.45 -1.30
C LYS A 44 -1.29 6.93 -1.59
N LYS A 45 -2.00 7.62 -2.49
CA LYS A 45 -3.34 7.19 -2.89
C LYS A 45 -3.25 6.05 -3.89
N MET A 46 -3.83 4.93 -3.51
CA MET A 46 -3.85 3.73 -4.36
C MET A 46 -5.24 3.60 -4.94
N ARG A 47 -5.32 3.48 -6.24
CA ARG A 47 -6.59 3.32 -6.94
C ARG A 47 -6.67 1.93 -7.54
N GLU A 48 -7.84 1.60 -8.04
CA GLU A 48 -8.04 0.31 -8.68
C GLU A 48 -6.98 0.10 -9.76
N GLY A 49 -6.33 -1.06 -9.73
CA GLY A 49 -5.27 -1.39 -10.66
C GLY A 49 -3.87 -1.08 -10.16
N ASP A 50 -3.75 -0.23 -9.15
CA ASP A 50 -2.44 0.02 -8.54
C ASP A 50 -2.07 -1.17 -7.66
N PHE A 51 -0.78 -1.38 -7.47
CA PHE A 51 -0.32 -2.46 -6.61
C PHE A 51 0.91 -2.05 -5.84
N PHE A 52 1.17 -2.75 -4.75
CA PHE A 52 2.42 -2.58 -4.03
C PHE A 52 3.06 -3.94 -3.80
N VAL A 53 4.37 -3.91 -3.58
CA VAL A 53 5.15 -5.10 -3.25
C VAL A 53 5.90 -4.83 -1.96
N PHE A 54 5.80 -5.75 -1.03
CA PHE A 54 6.49 -5.68 0.25
C PHE A 54 6.87 -7.09 0.66
N GLU A 55 8.16 -7.34 0.84
CA GLU A 55 8.68 -8.64 1.29
C GLU A 55 8.11 -9.79 0.46
N ASP A 56 8.23 -9.68 -0.86
CA ASP A 56 7.77 -10.73 -1.79
C ASP A 56 6.26 -10.89 -1.84
N VAL A 57 5.52 -10.01 -1.19
CA VAL A 57 4.06 -10.02 -1.26
C VAL A 57 3.61 -8.91 -2.20
N LYS A 58 2.82 -9.27 -3.20
CA LYS A 58 2.25 -8.30 -4.14
C LYS A 58 0.75 -8.19 -3.87
N VAL A 59 0.29 -6.99 -3.63
CA VAL A 59 -1.13 -6.73 -3.38
C VAL A 59 -1.63 -5.71 -4.38
N THR A 60 -2.67 -6.07 -5.11
CA THR A 60 -3.28 -5.19 -6.11
C THR A 60 -4.61 -4.67 -5.58
N VAL A 61 -4.85 -3.38 -5.79
CA VAL A 61 -6.10 -2.77 -5.37
C VAL A 61 -7.22 -3.21 -6.30
N LYS A 62 -8.28 -3.72 -5.72
CA LYS A 62 -9.47 -4.10 -6.47
C LYS A 62 -10.64 -3.32 -5.97
N ASN A 63 -11.59 -3.03 -6.85
CA ASN A 63 -12.80 -2.33 -6.46
C ASN A 63 -13.68 -3.30 -5.69
N ALA A 64 -13.78 -3.09 -4.39
CA ALA A 64 -14.50 -4.02 -3.52
C ALA A 64 -16.01 -3.93 -3.67
N ASP A 65 -16.49 -2.94 -4.36
CA ASP A 65 -17.91 -2.76 -4.55
C ASP A 65 -18.52 -3.73 -5.53
N LYS A 66 -17.70 -4.42 -6.22
CA LYS A 66 -18.19 -5.23 -7.33
C LYS A 66 -18.30 -6.66 -6.95
#